data_f39fe614d1f89cfbacee8df2ec091c6d
#
_entry.id   f39fe614d1f89cfbacee8df2ec091c6d
#
_cell.length_a   1.000
_cell.length_b   1.000
_cell.length_c   1.000
_cell.angle_alpha   90.00
_cell.angle_beta   90.00
_cell.angle_gamma   90.00
#
_symmetry.space_group_name_H-M   'P 1'
#
loop_
_entity.id
_entity.type
_entity.pdbx_description
1 polymer ?
#
loop_
_entity_poly.entity_id
_entity_poly.type
_entity_poly.pdbx_seq_one_letter_code
_entity_poly.pdbx_strand_id
1 'polypeptide(L)'
;MSDEFPYEFPHDGPIEASVRIGSGDLTVIAEPTSTVSVLVAAGDGSDAARNAAAHTTVDFSGDSLRVETPDSGGGWLFRRSGHVHVQIRVPRDSQLRASTGSADVRLDGRLASADLNTGSGDTYVAATSGDLTVKSGSGDLRAETIGGELRVNSGSGDVTVRCAAGPVMIVTASGDVEIDDARTSVTAQTASGDVRVRSVRSGDIRANTASGDVTVGVPIGTRVWLDLNTVSGSTRSNLDMSTTPIEGGTQVSLRLQTVSGDIAVSRVTAPATPSTED
;
A
#
# COMPACT_ATOMS: atom_id res chain seq x y z
N MET A 1 13.13 27.04 20.55
CA MET A 1 11.73 27.38 20.23
C MET A 1 11.34 26.38 19.17
N SER A 2 10.35 25.54 19.43
CA SER A 2 9.89 24.55 18.45
C SER A 2 9.22 25.32 17.33
N ASP A 3 9.75 25.21 16.12
CA ASP A 3 9.15 25.80 14.93
C ASP A 3 8.00 24.90 14.46
N GLU A 4 6.92 24.89 15.26
CA GLU A 4 5.70 24.11 15.01
C GLU A 4 4.58 25.07 14.64
N PHE A 5 3.86 24.74 13.57
CA PHE A 5 2.73 25.52 13.05
C PHE A 5 1.46 24.67 13.13
N PRO A 6 0.67 24.81 14.23
CA PRO A 6 -0.59 24.10 14.38
C PRO A 6 -1.73 24.85 13.65
N TYR A 7 -2.59 24.08 12.98
CA TYR A 7 -3.84 24.54 12.37
C TYR A 7 -4.96 23.64 12.84
N GLU A 8 -6.11 24.21 13.19
CA GLU A 8 -7.30 23.48 13.63
C GLU A 8 -8.54 24.02 12.94
N PHE A 9 -9.36 23.13 12.41
CA PHE A 9 -10.57 23.45 11.68
C PHE A 9 -11.71 22.58 12.23
N PRO A 10 -12.71 23.17 12.93
CA PRO A 10 -13.91 22.43 13.32
C PRO A 10 -14.62 21.91 12.07
N HIS A 11 -14.86 20.61 12.02
CA HIS A 11 -15.52 19.98 10.88
C HIS A 11 -16.12 18.64 11.27
N ASP A 12 -17.40 18.46 10.95
CA ASP A 12 -18.11 17.21 11.18
C ASP A 12 -18.18 16.40 9.88
N GLY A 13 -17.64 15.18 9.92
CA GLY A 13 -17.71 14.24 8.81
C GLY A 13 -16.41 14.09 8.02
N PRO A 14 -16.39 13.14 7.09
CA PRO A 14 -15.21 12.85 6.25
C PRO A 14 -14.82 14.01 5.34
N ILE A 15 -13.53 14.15 5.05
CA ILE A 15 -12.98 15.19 4.17
C ILE A 15 -12.18 14.58 3.01
N GLU A 16 -11.88 15.43 2.01
CA GLU A 16 -10.89 15.16 0.98
C GLU A 16 -9.60 15.89 1.31
N ALA A 17 -8.54 15.16 1.66
CA ALA A 17 -7.23 15.72 1.93
C ALA A 17 -6.29 15.57 0.72
N SER A 18 -5.69 16.68 0.29
CA SER A 18 -4.66 16.73 -0.75
C SER A 18 -3.36 17.25 -0.16
N VAL A 19 -2.31 16.43 -0.18
CA VAL A 19 -1.03 16.72 0.46
C VAL A 19 0.10 16.65 -0.55
N ARG A 20 0.95 17.69 -0.59
CA ARG A 20 2.15 17.68 -1.40
C ARG A 20 3.35 18.10 -0.56
N ILE A 21 4.31 17.19 -0.42
CA ILE A 21 5.55 17.43 0.35
C ILE A 21 6.77 17.02 -0.47
N GLY A 22 7.81 17.85 -0.45
CA GLY A 22 9.06 17.54 -1.14
C GLY A 22 9.88 16.46 -0.43
N SER A 23 10.11 16.61 0.87
CA SER A 23 10.97 15.73 1.68
C SER A 23 10.56 15.80 3.14
N GLY A 24 10.64 14.71 3.87
CA GLY A 24 10.30 14.63 5.28
C GLY A 24 9.44 13.44 5.64
N ASP A 25 8.46 13.65 6.51
CA ASP A 25 7.53 12.61 6.93
C ASP A 25 6.09 13.14 6.86
N LEU A 26 5.22 12.31 6.34
CA LEU A 26 3.78 12.52 6.34
C LEU A 26 3.10 11.49 7.23
N THR A 27 2.49 11.93 8.31
CA THR A 27 1.62 11.07 9.13
C THR A 27 0.19 11.55 9.04
N VAL A 28 -0.72 10.69 8.60
CA VAL A 28 -2.16 10.95 8.58
C VAL A 28 -2.85 9.98 9.54
N ILE A 29 -3.61 10.52 10.47
CA ILE A 29 -4.32 9.75 11.50
C ILE A 29 -5.82 9.93 11.27
N ALA A 30 -6.49 8.86 10.84
CA ALA A 30 -7.94 8.83 10.66
C ALA A 30 -8.60 8.28 11.92
N GLU A 31 -9.21 9.17 12.71
CA GLU A 31 -9.79 8.84 14.01
C GLU A 31 -11.20 9.45 14.18
N PRO A 32 -12.00 9.00 15.16
CA PRO A 32 -13.27 9.66 15.46
C PRO A 32 -13.01 11.06 16.04
N THR A 33 -13.22 12.08 15.23
CA THR A 33 -12.99 13.48 15.60
C THR A 33 -13.97 14.38 14.87
N SER A 34 -14.29 15.52 15.48
CA SER A 34 -15.03 16.64 14.87
C SER A 34 -14.09 17.83 14.57
N THR A 35 -12.81 17.58 14.47
CA THR A 35 -11.82 18.62 14.18
C THR A 35 -10.77 18.05 13.24
N VAL A 36 -10.49 18.77 12.16
CA VAL A 36 -9.34 18.53 11.31
C VAL A 36 -8.17 19.31 11.87
N SER A 37 -7.06 18.66 12.16
CA SER A 37 -5.86 19.33 12.64
C SER A 37 -4.65 19.02 11.76
N VAL A 38 -3.83 20.03 11.53
CA VAL A 38 -2.57 19.92 10.79
C VAL A 38 -1.46 20.52 11.64
N LEU A 39 -0.42 19.76 11.87
CA LEU A 39 0.80 20.21 12.50
C LEU A 39 1.93 20.13 11.48
N VAL A 40 2.57 21.26 11.22
CA VAL A 40 3.74 21.33 10.36
C VAL A 40 4.94 21.71 11.21
N ALA A 41 6.00 20.91 11.16
CA ALA A 41 7.22 21.15 11.91
C ALA A 41 8.46 21.00 11.02
N ALA A 42 9.53 21.73 11.35
CA ALA A 42 10.83 21.52 10.72
C ALA A 42 11.37 20.14 11.14
N GLY A 43 11.72 19.29 10.18
CA GLY A 43 12.18 17.92 10.41
C GLY A 43 13.63 17.86 10.91
N ASP A 44 14.40 18.92 10.69
CA ASP A 44 15.76 19.06 11.23
C ASP A 44 16.06 20.51 11.64
N GLY A 45 17.21 20.74 12.22
CA GLY A 45 17.64 22.07 12.67
C GLY A 45 18.14 22.99 11.55
N SER A 46 17.98 22.64 10.28
CA SER A 46 18.47 23.45 9.16
C SER A 46 17.57 24.66 8.88
N ASP A 47 18.15 25.72 8.35
CA ASP A 47 17.39 26.89 7.91
C ASP A 47 16.46 26.54 6.74
N ALA A 48 16.82 25.55 5.92
CA ALA A 48 15.99 25.06 4.82
C ALA A 48 14.71 24.37 5.35
N ALA A 49 14.82 23.53 6.38
CA ALA A 49 13.67 22.87 7.01
C ALA A 49 12.74 23.89 7.70
N ARG A 50 13.32 24.83 8.47
CA ARG A 50 12.54 25.91 9.11
C ARG A 50 11.81 26.77 8.08
N ASN A 51 12.49 27.11 6.99
CA ASN A 51 11.91 27.90 5.93
C ASN A 51 10.81 27.14 5.17
N ALA A 52 11.00 25.84 4.89
CA ALA A 52 9.99 25.00 4.28
C ALA A 52 8.76 24.86 5.18
N ALA A 53 8.93 24.61 6.47
CA ALA A 53 7.82 24.54 7.43
C ALA A 53 7.05 25.86 7.52
N ALA A 54 7.76 26.99 7.65
CA ALA A 54 7.16 28.32 7.78
C ALA A 54 6.39 28.77 6.52
N HIS A 55 6.75 28.27 5.34
CA HIS A 55 6.09 28.60 4.07
C HIS A 55 5.17 27.50 3.56
N THR A 56 4.94 26.45 4.35
CA THR A 56 3.93 25.44 4.03
C THR A 56 2.55 26.06 4.06
N THR A 57 1.82 25.92 2.98
CA THR A 57 0.44 26.41 2.88
C THR A 57 -0.52 25.34 3.39
N VAL A 58 -1.38 25.73 4.30
CA VAL A 58 -2.49 24.90 4.80
C VAL A 58 -3.79 25.65 4.54
N ASP A 59 -4.62 25.11 3.69
CA ASP A 59 -5.90 25.70 3.30
C ASP A 59 -7.03 24.68 3.52
N PHE A 60 -8.09 25.11 4.20
CA PHE A 60 -9.28 24.29 4.44
C PHE A 60 -10.52 25.03 3.99
N SER A 61 -11.22 24.48 3.02
CA SER A 61 -12.42 25.08 2.46
C SER A 61 -13.50 24.03 2.19
N GLY A 62 -14.67 24.19 2.78
CA GLY A 62 -15.73 23.18 2.76
C GLY A 62 -15.23 21.86 3.36
N ASP A 63 -15.24 20.80 2.59
CA ASP A 63 -14.78 19.47 2.99
C ASP A 63 -13.38 19.13 2.43
N SER A 64 -12.63 20.14 1.93
CA SER A 64 -11.34 19.95 1.28
C SER A 64 -10.20 20.57 2.08
N LEU A 65 -9.23 19.75 2.44
CA LEU A 65 -7.96 20.15 3.04
C LEU A 65 -6.85 20.09 1.99
N ARG A 66 -6.11 21.18 1.86
CA ARG A 66 -4.91 21.25 1.02
C ARG A 66 -3.69 21.61 1.86
N VAL A 67 -2.65 20.79 1.77
CA VAL A 67 -1.36 21.04 2.43
C VAL A 67 -0.27 20.95 1.37
N GLU A 68 0.44 22.06 1.16
CA GLU A 68 1.52 22.12 0.16
C GLU A 68 2.77 22.75 0.76
N THR A 69 3.87 22.00 0.75
CA THR A 69 5.19 22.59 1.03
C THR A 69 5.70 23.30 -0.22
N PRO A 70 6.35 24.45 -0.08
CA PRO A 70 6.87 25.18 -1.22
C PRO A 70 7.89 24.34 -1.98
N ASP A 71 7.73 24.28 -3.30
CA ASP A 71 8.79 23.81 -4.16
C ASP A 71 9.99 24.75 -3.97
N SER A 72 11.14 24.19 -3.58
CA SER A 72 12.36 24.98 -3.44
C SER A 72 12.72 25.62 -4.78
N GLY A 73 12.25 26.84 -5.00
CA GLY A 73 12.40 27.62 -6.23
C GLY A 73 13.84 28.10 -6.47
N GLY A 74 14.77 27.19 -6.63
CA GLY A 74 16.16 27.46 -7.00
C GLY A 74 16.60 26.48 -8.08
N GLY A 75 17.42 26.94 -9.02
CA GLY A 75 17.85 26.16 -10.19
C GLY A 75 18.33 24.75 -9.85
N TRP A 76 18.21 23.84 -10.80
CA TRP A 76 18.40 22.41 -10.72
C TRP A 76 19.67 21.89 -9.97
N LEU A 77 20.67 22.75 -9.75
CA LEU A 77 21.96 22.43 -9.14
C LEU A 77 22.02 22.57 -7.60
N PHE A 78 21.01 23.19 -6.92
CA PHE A 78 21.08 23.46 -5.47
C PHE A 78 19.75 23.26 -4.73
N ARG A 79 18.90 22.36 -5.17
CA ARG A 79 17.65 22.03 -4.49
C ARG A 79 17.92 21.15 -3.25
N ARG A 80 18.10 21.77 -2.11
CA ARG A 80 17.88 21.11 -0.82
C ARG A 80 16.44 21.38 -0.42
N SER A 81 15.55 20.42 -0.68
CA SER A 81 14.23 20.43 -0.06
C SER A 81 14.42 20.38 1.45
N GLY A 82 13.84 21.34 2.18
CA GLY A 82 13.86 21.27 3.63
C GLY A 82 13.07 20.03 4.09
N HIS A 83 13.62 19.32 5.07
CA HIS A 83 12.93 18.17 5.67
C HIS A 83 11.80 18.67 6.57
N VAL A 84 10.54 18.31 6.31
CA VAL A 84 9.38 18.73 7.10
C VAL A 84 8.64 17.52 7.67
N HIS A 85 8.17 17.65 8.89
CA HIS A 85 7.22 16.72 9.47
C HIS A 85 5.82 17.31 9.35
N VAL A 86 4.94 16.59 8.67
CA VAL A 86 3.53 16.98 8.53
C VAL A 86 2.68 15.90 9.19
N GLN A 87 1.97 16.27 10.25
CA GLN A 87 1.00 15.41 10.89
C GLN A 87 -0.40 15.97 10.67
N ILE A 88 -1.30 15.13 10.15
CA ILE A 88 -2.69 15.48 9.85
C ILE A 88 -3.61 14.54 10.61
N ARG A 89 -4.57 15.08 11.34
CA ARG A 89 -5.66 14.30 11.95
C ARG A 89 -6.94 14.61 11.22
N VAL A 90 -7.63 13.58 10.77
CA VAL A 90 -8.85 13.70 9.98
C VAL A 90 -9.93 12.77 10.54
N PRO A 91 -11.21 13.08 10.33
CA PRO A 91 -12.29 12.15 10.61
C PRO A 91 -12.11 10.81 9.88
N ARG A 92 -12.57 9.71 10.46
CA ARG A 92 -12.59 8.40 9.81
C ARG A 92 -13.31 8.47 8.47
N ASP A 93 -12.93 7.57 7.57
CA ASP A 93 -13.50 7.46 6.22
C ASP A 93 -13.28 8.72 5.34
N SER A 94 -12.31 9.56 5.70
CA SER A 94 -11.79 10.61 4.82
C SER A 94 -11.00 10.02 3.65
N GLN A 95 -10.90 10.78 2.56
CA GLN A 95 -10.11 10.43 1.38
C GLN A 95 -8.78 11.16 1.38
N LEU A 96 -7.72 10.49 0.95
CA LEU A 96 -6.38 11.08 0.86
C LEU A 96 -5.80 10.98 -0.53
N ARG A 97 -5.26 12.11 -1.03
CA ARG A 97 -4.30 12.15 -2.14
C ARG A 97 -3.00 12.73 -1.64
N ALA A 98 -1.93 11.97 -1.70
CA ALA A 98 -0.62 12.46 -1.29
C ALA A 98 0.41 12.30 -2.41
N SER A 99 1.21 13.35 -2.59
CA SER A 99 2.35 13.34 -3.51
C SER A 99 3.59 13.76 -2.76
N THR A 100 4.57 12.87 -2.68
CA THR A 100 5.81 13.11 -1.95
C THR A 100 7.03 12.89 -2.84
N GLY A 101 8.07 13.68 -2.64
CA GLY A 101 9.34 13.46 -3.33
C GLY A 101 10.17 12.38 -2.64
N SER A 102 10.64 12.67 -1.44
CA SER A 102 11.43 11.76 -0.60
C SER A 102 10.94 11.91 0.84
N ALA A 103 9.79 11.33 1.11
CA ALA A 103 9.18 11.37 2.43
C ALA A 103 8.55 10.02 2.73
N ASP A 104 8.70 9.59 3.98
CA ASP A 104 7.98 8.44 4.48
C ASP A 104 6.52 8.81 4.70
N VAL A 105 5.62 7.89 4.35
CA VAL A 105 4.18 8.08 4.47
C VAL A 105 3.60 7.08 5.43
N ARG A 106 2.97 7.56 6.49
CA ARG A 106 2.29 6.73 7.48
C ARG A 106 0.82 7.10 7.57
N LEU A 107 -0.05 6.13 7.29
CA LEU A 107 -1.49 6.27 7.38
C LEU A 107 -2.00 5.37 8.50
N ASP A 108 -2.39 5.97 9.62
CA ASP A 108 -2.96 5.27 10.77
C ASP A 108 -4.50 5.44 10.79
N GLY A 109 -5.19 4.42 11.30
CA GLY A 109 -6.65 4.37 11.32
C GLY A 109 -7.25 3.94 9.99
N ARG A 110 -8.53 4.27 9.75
CA ARG A 110 -9.27 3.83 8.56
C ARG A 110 -9.65 5.02 7.69
N LEU A 111 -9.12 5.04 6.47
CA LEU A 111 -9.49 5.96 5.40
C LEU A 111 -10.55 5.33 4.48
N ALA A 112 -11.35 6.13 3.78
CA ALA A 112 -12.21 5.64 2.72
C ALA A 112 -11.39 5.15 1.52
N SER A 113 -10.42 5.95 1.10
CA SER A 113 -9.51 5.61 0.00
C SER A 113 -8.21 6.40 0.12
N ALA A 114 -7.14 5.90 -0.51
CA ALA A 114 -5.90 6.65 -0.61
C ALA A 114 -5.26 6.50 -2.01
N ASP A 115 -4.75 7.62 -2.54
CA ASP A 115 -3.97 7.69 -3.77
C ASP A 115 -2.62 8.32 -3.45
N LEU A 116 -1.58 7.50 -3.44
CA LEU A 116 -0.24 7.86 -3.00
C LEU A 116 0.73 7.82 -4.18
N ASN A 117 1.47 8.91 -4.36
CA ASN A 117 2.51 9.03 -5.37
C ASN A 117 3.81 9.47 -4.67
N THR A 118 4.76 8.56 -4.52
CA THR A 118 6.02 8.81 -3.84
C THR A 118 7.21 8.57 -4.77
N GLY A 119 8.17 9.46 -4.73
CA GLY A 119 9.42 9.25 -5.47
C GLY A 119 10.30 8.22 -4.73
N SER A 120 10.50 8.41 -3.44
CA SER A 120 11.20 7.49 -2.55
C SER A 120 10.73 7.71 -1.10
N GLY A 121 10.92 6.73 -0.26
CA GLY A 121 10.42 6.68 1.11
C GLY A 121 9.44 5.54 1.30
N ASP A 122 9.38 5.05 2.51
CA ASP A 122 8.55 3.90 2.86
C ASP A 122 7.10 4.33 3.09
N THR A 123 6.20 3.44 2.75
CA THR A 123 4.77 3.69 2.89
C THR A 123 4.12 2.65 3.80
N TYR A 124 3.47 3.09 4.85
CA TYR A 124 2.66 2.26 5.73
C TYR A 124 1.19 2.68 5.68
N VAL A 125 0.29 1.72 5.47
CA VAL A 125 -1.16 1.92 5.45
C VAL A 125 -1.84 0.94 6.41
N ALA A 126 -2.44 1.45 7.47
CA ALA A 126 -3.16 0.61 8.43
C ALA A 126 -4.46 0.05 7.84
N ALA A 127 -5.35 0.89 7.32
CA ALA A 127 -6.58 0.40 6.72
C ALA A 127 -7.20 1.38 5.70
N THR A 128 -7.81 0.79 4.65
CA THR A 128 -8.77 1.50 3.80
C THR A 128 -10.07 0.69 3.72
N SER A 129 -11.23 1.35 3.75
CA SER A 129 -12.52 0.71 3.49
C SER A 129 -12.80 0.52 2.00
N GLY A 130 -12.23 1.38 1.16
CA GLY A 130 -12.26 1.32 -0.30
C GLY A 130 -10.85 1.12 -0.89
N ASP A 131 -10.60 1.79 -2.01
CA ASP A 131 -9.44 1.55 -2.86
C ASP A 131 -8.15 2.18 -2.31
N LEU A 132 -7.03 1.49 -2.56
CA LEU A 132 -5.68 1.98 -2.34
C LEU A 132 -4.89 1.94 -3.64
N THR A 133 -4.42 3.09 -4.09
CA THR A 133 -3.49 3.21 -5.22
C THR A 133 -2.15 3.75 -4.72
N VAL A 134 -1.06 3.04 -5.03
CA VAL A 134 0.29 3.46 -4.68
C VAL A 134 1.18 3.42 -5.92
N LYS A 135 1.83 4.55 -6.18
CA LYS A 135 2.89 4.67 -7.19
C LYS A 135 4.17 5.08 -6.49
N SER A 136 5.20 4.23 -6.55
CA SER A 136 6.49 4.48 -5.93
C SER A 136 7.63 4.34 -6.92
N GLY A 137 8.59 5.22 -6.85
CA GLY A 137 9.86 5.02 -7.55
C GLY A 137 10.74 3.99 -6.81
N SER A 138 10.85 4.15 -5.49
CA SER A 138 11.56 3.23 -4.60
C SER A 138 11.06 3.41 -3.15
N GLY A 139 11.25 2.43 -2.32
CA GLY A 139 10.75 2.35 -0.95
C GLY A 139 9.72 1.22 -0.80
N ASP A 140 9.62 0.73 0.40
CA ASP A 140 8.77 -0.42 0.72
C ASP A 140 7.33 0.01 0.98
N LEU A 141 6.39 -0.84 0.57
CA LEU A 141 4.98 -0.69 0.91
C LEU A 141 4.55 -1.78 1.89
N ARG A 142 4.01 -1.36 3.02
CA ARG A 142 3.32 -2.23 3.95
C ARG A 142 1.87 -1.80 4.15
N ALA A 143 0.93 -2.65 3.75
CA ALA A 143 -0.50 -2.42 3.89
C ALA A 143 -1.14 -3.51 4.77
N GLU A 144 -1.89 -3.12 5.82
CA GLU A 144 -2.46 -4.08 6.74
C GLU A 144 -3.83 -4.60 6.27
N THR A 145 -4.79 -3.71 6.00
CA THR A 145 -6.14 -4.13 5.59
C THR A 145 -6.69 -3.23 4.48
N ILE A 146 -6.96 -3.82 3.32
CA ILE A 146 -7.52 -3.10 2.17
C ILE A 146 -8.90 -3.68 1.85
N GLY A 147 -9.93 -2.84 1.96
CA GLY A 147 -11.33 -3.22 1.74
C GLY A 147 -11.72 -3.25 0.26
N GLY A 148 -11.21 -2.31 -0.53
CA GLY A 148 -11.45 -2.19 -1.97
C GLY A 148 -10.34 -2.76 -2.83
N GLU A 149 -10.18 -2.20 -4.03
CA GLU A 149 -9.10 -2.59 -4.95
C GLU A 149 -7.74 -2.04 -4.48
N LEU A 150 -6.72 -2.89 -4.55
CA LEU A 150 -5.33 -2.48 -4.36
C LEU A 150 -4.60 -2.42 -5.68
N ARG A 151 -4.05 -1.25 -6.02
CA ARG A 151 -3.17 -1.04 -7.19
C ARG A 151 -1.83 -0.51 -6.75
N VAL A 152 -0.77 -1.25 -7.06
CA VAL A 152 0.61 -0.86 -6.76
C VAL A 152 1.45 -0.88 -8.03
N ASN A 153 2.14 0.23 -8.29
CA ASN A 153 3.19 0.31 -9.30
C ASN A 153 4.47 0.81 -8.63
N SER A 154 5.48 -0.05 -8.53
CA SER A 154 6.76 0.29 -7.93
C SER A 154 7.91 0.08 -8.91
N GLY A 155 8.92 0.92 -8.85
CA GLY A 155 10.19 0.67 -9.52
C GLY A 155 11.05 -0.31 -8.72
N SER A 156 11.15 -0.10 -7.41
CA SER A 156 11.93 -0.94 -6.50
C SER A 156 11.34 -0.86 -5.09
N GLY A 157 11.54 -1.88 -4.31
CA GLY A 157 11.03 -2.00 -2.95
C GLY A 157 10.04 -3.15 -2.82
N ASP A 158 9.94 -3.66 -1.62
CA ASP A 158 9.10 -4.79 -1.30
C ASP A 158 7.66 -4.35 -1.04
N VAL A 159 6.72 -5.20 -1.43
CA VAL A 159 5.30 -4.96 -1.22
C VAL A 159 4.74 -6.04 -0.30
N THR A 160 4.37 -5.67 0.92
CA THR A 160 3.75 -6.57 1.89
C THR A 160 2.31 -6.16 2.14
N VAL A 161 1.36 -7.09 1.94
CA VAL A 161 -0.07 -6.88 2.17
C VAL A 161 -0.60 -7.96 3.10
N ARG A 162 -1.11 -7.58 4.26
CA ARG A 162 -1.63 -8.56 5.22
C ARG A 162 -3.01 -9.09 4.82
N CYS A 163 -3.96 -8.23 4.49
CA CYS A 163 -5.31 -8.63 4.08
C CYS A 163 -5.85 -7.76 2.97
N ALA A 164 -6.20 -8.37 1.83
CA ALA A 164 -6.88 -7.71 0.73
C ALA A 164 -8.26 -8.34 0.53
N ALA A 165 -9.32 -7.56 0.75
CA ALA A 165 -10.70 -7.99 0.54
C ALA A 165 -11.14 -7.87 -0.91
N GLY A 166 -10.66 -6.84 -1.61
CA GLY A 166 -10.88 -6.59 -3.03
C GLY A 166 -9.77 -7.14 -3.95
N PRO A 167 -9.89 -6.90 -5.26
CA PRO A 167 -8.88 -7.29 -6.24
C PRO A 167 -7.52 -6.63 -5.98
N VAL A 168 -6.45 -7.37 -6.26
CA VAL A 168 -5.07 -6.90 -6.10
C VAL A 168 -4.37 -6.87 -7.45
N MET A 169 -3.76 -5.73 -7.78
CA MET A 169 -2.87 -5.56 -8.93
C MET A 169 -1.56 -4.95 -8.47
N ILE A 170 -0.47 -5.70 -8.57
CA ILE A 170 0.87 -5.26 -8.21
C ILE A 170 1.80 -5.44 -9.40
N VAL A 171 2.48 -4.36 -9.79
CA VAL A 171 3.53 -4.36 -10.80
C VAL A 171 4.76 -3.72 -10.19
N THR A 172 5.86 -4.46 -10.13
CA THR A 172 7.15 -3.96 -9.69
C THR A 172 8.25 -4.37 -10.65
N ALA A 173 9.31 -3.58 -10.76
CA ALA A 173 10.47 -4.03 -11.53
C ALA A 173 11.42 -4.85 -10.67
N SER A 174 11.62 -4.47 -9.39
CA SER A 174 12.46 -5.22 -8.45
C SER A 174 11.85 -5.14 -7.05
N GLY A 175 11.86 -6.23 -6.36
CA GLY A 175 11.32 -6.36 -5.00
C GLY A 175 10.36 -7.53 -4.89
N ASP A 176 10.22 -8.01 -3.69
CA ASP A 176 9.38 -9.14 -3.37
C ASP A 176 7.93 -8.69 -3.15
N VAL A 177 7.01 -9.55 -3.52
CA VAL A 177 5.57 -9.33 -3.29
C VAL A 177 5.06 -10.39 -2.33
N GLU A 178 4.62 -9.98 -1.15
CA GLU A 178 4.05 -10.86 -0.15
C GLU A 178 2.60 -10.45 0.18
N ILE A 179 1.66 -11.40 0.07
CA ILE A 179 0.25 -11.22 0.42
C ILE A 179 -0.14 -12.34 1.38
N ASP A 180 -0.55 -12.00 2.60
CA ASP A 180 -0.92 -13.01 3.59
C ASP A 180 -2.31 -13.61 3.33
N ASP A 181 -3.34 -12.78 3.14
CA ASP A 181 -4.72 -13.22 2.89
C ASP A 181 -5.35 -12.46 1.73
N ALA A 182 -5.42 -13.09 0.56
CA ALA A 182 -6.14 -12.57 -0.60
C ALA A 182 -7.53 -13.22 -0.67
N ARG A 183 -8.57 -12.40 -0.60
CA ARG A 183 -9.95 -12.91 -0.62
C ARG A 183 -10.52 -13.06 -2.02
N THR A 184 -9.93 -12.38 -2.99
CA THR A 184 -10.36 -12.37 -4.40
C THR A 184 -9.16 -12.51 -5.34
N SER A 185 -9.29 -12.03 -6.56
CA SER A 185 -8.28 -12.14 -7.61
C SER A 185 -7.01 -11.35 -7.30
N VAL A 186 -5.86 -11.92 -7.67
CA VAL A 186 -4.54 -11.29 -7.55
C VAL A 186 -3.84 -11.32 -8.90
N THR A 187 -3.30 -10.19 -9.32
CA THR A 187 -2.36 -10.09 -10.43
C THR A 187 -1.07 -9.47 -9.91
N ALA A 188 -0.01 -10.27 -9.84
CA ALA A 188 1.31 -9.83 -9.42
C ALA A 188 2.31 -10.02 -10.58
N GLN A 189 3.05 -8.97 -10.91
CA GLN A 189 4.08 -8.98 -11.95
C GLN A 189 5.35 -8.35 -11.40
N THR A 190 6.46 -9.07 -11.45
CA THR A 190 7.78 -8.54 -11.12
C THR A 190 8.79 -8.96 -12.20
N ALA A 191 9.84 -8.18 -12.42
CA ALA A 191 10.93 -8.66 -13.25
C ALA A 191 11.96 -9.41 -12.41
N SER A 192 12.23 -8.95 -11.18
CA SER A 192 13.12 -9.64 -10.24
C SER A 192 12.56 -9.57 -8.84
N GLY A 193 12.31 -10.69 -8.24
CA GLY A 193 11.75 -10.83 -6.90
C GLY A 193 10.81 -12.02 -6.81
N ASP A 194 10.58 -12.45 -5.61
CA ASP A 194 9.68 -13.55 -5.28
C ASP A 194 8.24 -13.06 -5.17
N VAL A 195 7.30 -13.91 -5.57
CA VAL A 195 5.88 -13.65 -5.37
C VAL A 195 5.33 -14.70 -4.41
N ARG A 196 4.91 -14.27 -3.24
CA ARG A 196 4.32 -15.15 -2.21
C ARG A 196 2.91 -14.73 -1.85
N VAL A 197 1.94 -15.60 -2.12
CA VAL A 197 0.57 -15.46 -1.63
C VAL A 197 0.32 -16.57 -0.63
N ARG A 198 0.28 -16.25 0.67
CA ARG A 198 0.18 -17.26 1.73
C ARG A 198 -1.17 -17.97 1.76
N SER A 199 -2.24 -17.24 1.44
CA SER A 199 -3.59 -17.81 1.36
C SER A 199 -4.42 -17.07 0.32
N VAL A 200 -5.06 -17.82 -0.59
CA VAL A 200 -6.03 -17.26 -1.54
C VAL A 200 -7.36 -17.99 -1.39
N ARG A 201 -8.45 -17.21 -1.20
CA ARG A 201 -9.77 -17.80 -0.91
C ARG A 201 -10.60 -18.03 -2.17
N SER A 202 -10.54 -17.14 -3.16
CA SER A 202 -11.32 -17.26 -4.40
C SER A 202 -10.71 -16.44 -5.52
N GLY A 203 -11.15 -16.68 -6.75
CA GLY A 203 -10.83 -15.86 -7.93
C GLY A 203 -9.64 -16.37 -8.75
N ASP A 204 -9.17 -15.50 -9.63
CA ASP A 204 -8.06 -15.78 -10.54
C ASP A 204 -6.77 -15.20 -10.00
N ILE A 205 -5.76 -16.05 -9.82
CA ILE A 205 -4.42 -15.64 -9.40
C ILE A 205 -3.48 -15.73 -10.58
N ARG A 206 -2.89 -14.62 -10.96
CA ARG A 206 -1.86 -14.51 -11.99
C ARG A 206 -0.59 -13.96 -11.37
N ALA A 207 0.43 -14.77 -11.29
CA ALA A 207 1.76 -14.34 -10.84
C ALA A 207 2.78 -14.61 -11.94
N ASN A 208 3.46 -13.54 -12.36
CA ASN A 208 4.50 -13.60 -13.38
C ASN A 208 5.77 -12.96 -12.86
N THR A 209 6.87 -13.69 -12.89
CA THR A 209 8.21 -13.15 -12.61
C THR A 209 9.18 -13.58 -13.71
N ALA A 210 10.21 -12.78 -13.97
CA ALA A 210 11.26 -13.25 -14.85
C ALA A 210 12.37 -13.98 -14.05
N SER A 211 12.65 -13.50 -12.83
CA SER A 211 13.63 -14.15 -11.95
C SER A 211 13.11 -14.09 -10.51
N GLY A 212 12.84 -15.22 -9.93
CA GLY A 212 12.33 -15.39 -8.59
C GLY A 212 11.35 -16.56 -8.49
N ASP A 213 11.03 -16.93 -7.27
CA ASP A 213 10.16 -18.04 -6.95
C ASP A 213 8.70 -17.55 -6.80
N VAL A 214 7.76 -18.41 -7.16
CA VAL A 214 6.34 -18.15 -6.97
C VAL A 214 5.74 -19.17 -6.02
N THR A 215 5.24 -18.73 -4.88
CA THR A 215 4.62 -19.59 -3.89
C THR A 215 3.18 -19.17 -3.62
N VAL A 216 2.24 -20.12 -3.74
CA VAL A 216 0.82 -19.87 -3.48
C VAL A 216 0.24 -20.93 -2.53
N GLY A 217 -0.36 -20.46 -1.44
CA GLY A 217 -1.14 -21.26 -0.51
C GLY A 217 -2.62 -21.25 -0.87
N VAL A 218 -3.25 -22.42 -0.87
CA VAL A 218 -4.69 -22.57 -1.12
C VAL A 218 -5.34 -23.26 0.07
N PRO A 219 -6.40 -22.71 0.67
CA PRO A 219 -7.09 -23.32 1.79
C PRO A 219 -7.61 -24.74 1.47
N ILE A 220 -7.61 -25.60 2.51
CA ILE A 220 -8.19 -26.94 2.40
C ILE A 220 -9.66 -26.83 2.01
N GLY A 221 -10.12 -27.69 1.09
CA GLY A 221 -11.50 -27.71 0.60
C GLY A 221 -11.79 -26.81 -0.61
N THR A 222 -10.84 -25.97 -1.04
CA THR A 222 -10.95 -25.14 -2.24
C THR A 222 -10.65 -25.96 -3.49
N ARG A 223 -11.49 -25.84 -4.54
CA ARG A 223 -11.19 -26.39 -5.87
C ARG A 223 -10.15 -25.54 -6.56
N VAL A 224 -9.18 -26.18 -7.21
CA VAL A 224 -8.06 -25.48 -7.84
C VAL A 224 -7.91 -25.93 -9.29
N TRP A 225 -7.84 -24.96 -10.20
CA TRP A 225 -7.33 -25.16 -11.54
C TRP A 225 -5.90 -24.61 -11.61
N LEU A 226 -4.97 -25.37 -12.18
CA LEU A 226 -3.54 -25.03 -12.21
C LEU A 226 -3.01 -24.89 -13.63
N ASP A 227 -2.31 -23.82 -13.88
CA ASP A 227 -1.46 -23.60 -15.04
C ASP A 227 -0.10 -23.07 -14.55
N LEU A 228 0.88 -23.97 -14.44
CA LEU A 228 2.18 -23.69 -13.87
C LEU A 228 3.24 -23.83 -14.95
N ASN A 229 4.02 -22.79 -15.21
CA ASN A 229 5.05 -22.78 -16.24
C ASN A 229 6.35 -22.15 -15.75
N THR A 230 7.43 -22.91 -15.80
CA THR A 230 8.81 -22.39 -15.59
C THR A 230 9.69 -22.85 -16.72
N VAL A 231 10.61 -21.99 -17.16
CA VAL A 231 11.61 -22.34 -18.17
C VAL A 231 12.83 -23.01 -17.53
N SER A 232 13.29 -22.46 -16.40
CA SER A 232 14.43 -22.98 -15.64
C SER A 232 14.10 -23.02 -14.17
N GLY A 233 13.75 -24.18 -13.67
CA GLY A 233 13.33 -24.42 -12.29
C GLY A 233 12.42 -25.62 -12.20
N SER A 234 11.82 -25.82 -11.04
CA SER A 234 10.93 -26.93 -10.75
C SER A 234 9.52 -26.45 -10.40
N THR A 235 8.51 -27.26 -10.72
CA THR A 235 7.14 -27.03 -10.27
C THR A 235 6.76 -28.09 -9.24
N ARG A 236 6.24 -27.68 -8.10
CA ARG A 236 5.79 -28.57 -7.02
C ARG A 236 4.37 -28.23 -6.61
N SER A 237 3.52 -29.23 -6.48
CA SER A 237 2.19 -29.10 -5.96
C SER A 237 1.89 -30.22 -4.96
N ASN A 238 1.48 -29.89 -3.75
CA ASN A 238 1.01 -30.84 -2.76
C ASN A 238 -0.52 -30.84 -2.64
N LEU A 239 -1.22 -30.42 -3.71
CA LEU A 239 -2.67 -30.47 -3.76
C LEU A 239 -3.10 -31.92 -3.97
N ASP A 240 -3.76 -32.51 -2.97
CA ASP A 240 -4.32 -33.87 -3.12
C ASP A 240 -5.36 -33.90 -4.24
N MET A 241 -5.10 -34.68 -5.28
CA MET A 241 -6.05 -34.88 -6.39
C MET A 241 -7.25 -35.76 -6.01
N SER A 242 -7.27 -36.30 -4.79
CA SER A 242 -8.23 -37.32 -4.35
C SER A 242 -9.40 -36.76 -3.53
N THR A 243 -9.48 -35.50 -3.25
CA THR A 243 -10.65 -34.93 -2.57
C THR A 243 -11.82 -34.84 -3.52
N THR A 244 -12.85 -35.62 -3.28
CA THR A 244 -14.15 -35.53 -3.96
C THR A 244 -14.60 -34.07 -3.95
N PRO A 245 -14.90 -33.46 -5.12
CA PRO A 245 -15.31 -32.07 -5.17
C PRO A 245 -16.53 -31.85 -4.27
N ILE A 246 -16.42 -30.97 -3.28
CA ILE A 246 -17.60 -30.56 -2.52
C ILE A 246 -18.45 -29.72 -3.47
N GLU A 247 -19.67 -30.18 -3.78
CA GLU A 247 -20.60 -29.42 -4.61
C GLU A 247 -20.85 -28.05 -3.98
N GLY A 248 -20.61 -26.96 -4.73
CA GLY A 248 -20.73 -25.58 -4.21
C GLY A 248 -19.47 -24.99 -3.58
N GLY A 249 -18.34 -25.72 -3.54
CA GLY A 249 -17.07 -25.20 -2.99
C GLY A 249 -16.48 -24.04 -3.78
N THR A 250 -15.75 -23.16 -3.10
CA THR A 250 -15.00 -22.05 -3.68
C THR A 250 -13.99 -22.54 -4.72
N GLN A 251 -13.87 -21.83 -5.83
CA GLN A 251 -12.94 -22.15 -6.90
C GLN A 251 -11.85 -21.10 -7.02
N VAL A 252 -10.63 -21.55 -7.24
CA VAL A 252 -9.44 -20.71 -7.51
C VAL A 252 -8.80 -21.19 -8.79
N SER A 253 -8.45 -20.24 -9.67
CA SER A 253 -7.67 -20.49 -10.88
C SER A 253 -6.28 -19.89 -10.68
N LEU A 254 -5.23 -20.71 -10.78
CA LEU A 254 -3.83 -20.29 -10.62
C LEU A 254 -3.13 -20.36 -11.98
N ARG A 255 -2.64 -19.21 -12.44
CA ARG A 255 -1.70 -19.10 -13.56
C ARG A 255 -0.40 -18.51 -13.04
N LEU A 256 0.60 -19.36 -12.87
CA LEU A 256 1.87 -18.99 -12.27
C LEU A 256 2.98 -19.23 -13.28
N GLN A 257 3.76 -18.20 -13.56
CA GLN A 257 4.81 -18.23 -14.58
C GLN A 257 6.10 -17.62 -14.03
N THR A 258 7.21 -18.31 -14.24
CA THR A 258 8.55 -17.76 -14.03
C THR A 258 9.46 -18.17 -15.19
N VAL A 259 10.47 -17.36 -15.48
CA VAL A 259 11.49 -17.79 -16.44
C VAL A 259 12.62 -18.53 -15.69
N SER A 260 13.04 -18.01 -14.55
CA SER A 260 14.07 -18.64 -13.71
C SER A 260 13.64 -18.60 -12.25
N GLY A 261 13.27 -19.74 -11.71
CA GLY A 261 12.80 -19.93 -10.34
C GLY A 261 11.84 -21.11 -10.22
N ASP A 262 11.55 -21.46 -9.00
CA ASP A 262 10.64 -22.55 -8.65
C ASP A 262 9.21 -22.06 -8.46
N ILE A 263 8.23 -22.91 -8.79
CA ILE A 263 6.83 -22.66 -8.51
C ILE A 263 6.33 -23.68 -7.51
N ALA A 264 5.79 -23.22 -6.38
CA ALA A 264 5.24 -24.08 -5.34
C ALA A 264 3.79 -23.73 -5.03
N VAL A 265 2.91 -24.72 -5.04
CA VAL A 265 1.52 -24.57 -4.61
C VAL A 265 1.26 -25.55 -3.48
N SER A 266 0.72 -25.06 -2.36
CA SER A 266 0.53 -25.86 -1.16
C SER A 266 -0.86 -25.69 -0.54
N ARG A 267 -1.35 -26.73 0.15
CA ARG A 267 -2.51 -26.59 1.03
C ARG A 267 -2.12 -25.88 2.32
N VAL A 268 -2.97 -24.95 2.71
CA VAL A 268 -2.80 -24.18 3.94
C VAL A 268 -4.10 -24.22 4.77
N THR A 269 -3.96 -24.04 6.07
CA THR A 269 -5.12 -23.76 6.92
C THR A 269 -5.57 -22.33 6.64
N ALA A 270 -6.87 -22.13 6.43
CA ALA A 270 -7.40 -20.79 6.22
C ALA A 270 -7.02 -19.88 7.42
N PRO A 271 -6.49 -18.68 7.19
CA PRO A 271 -6.26 -17.74 8.27
C PRO A 271 -7.58 -17.41 8.96
N ALA A 272 -7.53 -17.22 10.28
CA ALA A 272 -8.68 -16.78 11.05
C ALA A 272 -9.18 -15.46 10.48
N THR A 273 -10.48 -15.34 10.25
CA THR A 273 -11.07 -14.07 9.86
C THR A 273 -10.83 -13.07 10.98
N PRO A 274 -10.15 -11.95 10.76
CA PRO A 274 -10.05 -10.93 11.79
C PRO A 274 -11.47 -10.53 12.19
N SER A 275 -11.76 -10.60 13.50
CA SER A 275 -13.00 -10.08 14.06
C SER A 275 -13.07 -8.61 13.71
N THR A 276 -14.14 -8.19 13.05
CA THR A 276 -14.47 -6.79 12.87
C THR A 276 -14.88 -6.30 14.26
N GLU A 277 -13.94 -5.83 15.06
CA GLU A 277 -14.29 -5.01 16.22
C GLU A 277 -14.59 -3.62 15.68
N ASP A 278 -15.80 -3.18 15.99
CA ASP A 278 -16.44 -1.90 15.66
C ASP A 278 -15.61 -0.66 16.07
#